data_856e22e8403a3e22ba424caa477a14e7
#
_entry.id   856e22e8403a3e22ba424caa477a14e7
#
_cell.length_a   1.000
_cell.length_b   1.000
_cell.length_c   1.000
_cell.angle_alpha   90.00
_cell.angle_beta   90.00
_cell.angle_gamma   90.00
#
_symmetry.space_group_name_H-M   'P 1'
#
loop_
_entity.id
_entity.type
_entity.pdbx_description
1 polymer ?
#
loop_
_entity_poly.entity_id
_entity_poly.type
_entity_poly.pdbx_seq_one_letter_code
_entity_poly.pdbx_strand_id
1 'polypeptide(L)'
;MQDDQAAIEYLTGALTGGARPAAVGLKFTEDGEPVSCPGYTTICHVDPASDAFRALVSAQDILKAGSLASAFTFMPADSLHMTLFEGVIDYARTADRWPAHLPLKATIAQATEDAAARLKGHCCQQKFKVRPIQVFGGFTVGMAGATKQEEDRLRLTRNALRDELNLHRPDHDAYQFHVTLAYLLRWLSRDEAQEIIELSHTAAKALLADMPELTLGPAELCVFETMHRFERMMYLNN
;
A
#
# COMPACT_ATOMS: atom_id res chain seq x y z
N MET A 1 17.19 -12.95 0.73
CA MET A 1 16.40 -14.12 1.15
C MET A 1 15.10 -13.56 1.69
N GLN A 2 13.98 -13.95 1.12
CA GLN A 2 12.64 -13.59 1.63
C GLN A 2 12.53 -14.19 3.05
N ASP A 3 11.90 -13.44 3.95
CA ASP A 3 11.55 -13.99 5.27
C ASP A 3 10.24 -14.78 5.13
N ASP A 4 10.37 -16.00 4.59
CA ASP A 4 9.25 -16.90 4.34
C ASP A 4 8.53 -17.27 5.64
N GLN A 5 9.25 -17.32 6.76
CA GLN A 5 8.66 -17.62 8.07
C GLN A 5 7.71 -16.51 8.51
N ALA A 6 8.11 -15.24 8.39
CA ALA A 6 7.23 -14.11 8.73
C ALA A 6 5.99 -14.06 7.82
N ALA A 7 6.15 -14.40 6.53
CA ALA A 7 5.01 -14.46 5.63
C ALA A 7 4.05 -15.61 5.97
N ILE A 8 4.56 -16.80 6.34
CA ILE A 8 3.75 -17.92 6.83
C ILE A 8 3.00 -17.52 8.11
N GLU A 9 3.69 -16.91 9.07
CA GLU A 9 3.07 -16.45 10.32
C GLU A 9 1.97 -15.40 10.08
N TYR A 10 2.18 -14.50 9.12
CA TYR A 10 1.15 -13.54 8.71
C TYR A 10 -0.05 -14.25 8.07
N LEU A 11 0.17 -15.12 7.08
CA LEU A 11 -0.88 -15.82 6.34
C LEU A 11 -1.73 -16.76 7.22
N THR A 12 -1.11 -17.34 8.26
CA THR A 12 -1.80 -18.22 9.21
C THR A 12 -2.46 -17.47 10.37
N GLY A 13 -2.26 -16.14 10.49
CA GLY A 13 -2.73 -15.35 11.63
C GLY A 13 -1.87 -15.49 12.89
N ALA A 14 -0.78 -16.25 12.85
CA ALA A 14 0.10 -16.42 14.01
C ALA A 14 0.79 -15.12 14.43
N LEU A 15 1.10 -14.23 13.46
CA LEU A 15 1.75 -12.95 13.71
C LEU A 15 0.79 -11.90 14.30
N THR A 16 -0.44 -11.82 13.79
CA THR A 16 -1.38 -10.74 14.12
C THR A 16 -2.51 -11.17 15.03
N GLY A 17 -2.80 -12.47 15.07
CA GLY A 17 -3.91 -13.02 15.83
C GLY A 17 -5.29 -12.63 15.29
N GLY A 18 -6.33 -12.88 16.10
CA GLY A 18 -7.71 -12.57 15.75
C GLY A 18 -8.43 -13.68 15.00
N ALA A 19 -9.76 -13.58 14.93
CA ALA A 19 -10.62 -14.58 14.29
C ALA A 19 -10.50 -14.55 12.76
N ARG A 20 -10.06 -13.43 12.18
CA ARG A 20 -9.94 -13.20 10.73
C ARG A 20 -8.89 -12.13 10.41
N PRO A 21 -8.40 -12.04 9.15
CA PRO A 21 -7.49 -10.98 8.73
C PRO A 21 -8.08 -9.58 9.00
N ALA A 22 -7.24 -8.63 9.41
CA ALA A 22 -7.66 -7.29 9.84
C ALA A 22 -8.39 -6.48 8.74
N ALA A 23 -8.17 -6.78 7.48
CA ALA A 23 -8.87 -6.12 6.37
C ALA A 23 -10.36 -6.50 6.29
N VAL A 24 -10.72 -7.70 6.75
CA VAL A 24 -12.08 -8.23 6.66
C VAL A 24 -13.00 -7.57 7.70
N GLY A 25 -14.08 -6.97 7.21
CA GLY A 25 -15.01 -6.17 7.99
C GLY A 25 -14.64 -4.71 8.14
N LEU A 26 -13.41 -4.32 7.73
CA LEU A 26 -12.95 -2.93 7.74
C LEU A 26 -12.76 -2.36 6.33
N LYS A 27 -12.24 -3.15 5.41
CA LYS A 27 -11.93 -2.76 4.02
C LYS A 27 -12.71 -3.61 3.02
N PHE A 28 -12.96 -4.87 3.37
CA PHE A 28 -13.62 -5.85 2.52
C PHE A 28 -14.57 -6.71 3.34
N THR A 29 -15.61 -7.25 2.68
CA THR A 29 -16.44 -8.31 3.24
C THR A 29 -15.67 -9.64 3.26
N GLU A 30 -16.23 -10.69 3.83
CA GLU A 30 -15.67 -12.04 3.78
C GLU A 30 -15.61 -12.61 2.35
N ASP A 31 -16.50 -12.13 1.47
CA ASP A 31 -16.55 -12.47 0.04
C ASP A 31 -15.65 -11.61 -0.84
N GLY A 32 -14.91 -10.66 -0.23
CA GLY A 32 -13.94 -9.81 -0.93
C GLY A 32 -14.52 -8.54 -1.58
N GLU A 33 -15.80 -8.24 -1.35
CA GLU A 33 -16.41 -6.98 -1.80
C GLU A 33 -15.90 -5.80 -1.00
N PRO A 34 -15.66 -4.63 -1.64
CA PRO A 34 -15.16 -3.46 -0.94
C PRO A 34 -16.18 -2.89 0.04
N VAL A 35 -15.71 -2.52 1.24
CA VAL A 35 -16.49 -1.85 2.28
C VAL A 35 -16.13 -0.37 2.29
N SER A 36 -17.11 0.50 2.55
CA SER A 36 -16.86 1.94 2.76
C SER A 36 -15.89 2.15 3.94
N CYS A 37 -14.78 2.78 3.65
CA CYS A 37 -13.72 3.11 4.61
C CYS A 37 -13.05 4.43 4.20
N PRO A 38 -13.80 5.55 4.20
CA PRO A 38 -13.33 6.80 3.63
C PRO A 38 -12.07 7.33 4.31
N GLY A 39 -11.25 8.00 3.51
CA GLY A 39 -10.00 8.58 3.98
C GLY A 39 -9.28 9.40 2.93
N TYR A 40 -8.08 9.86 3.29
CA TYR A 40 -7.11 10.41 2.34
C TYR A 40 -5.74 9.79 2.55
N THR A 41 -4.91 9.84 1.52
CA THR A 41 -3.54 9.31 1.52
C THR A 41 -2.67 10.08 0.52
N THR A 42 -1.35 10.00 0.65
CA THR A 42 -0.42 10.49 -0.37
C THR A 42 0.26 9.31 -1.04
N ILE A 43 0.08 9.19 -2.35
CA ILE A 43 0.50 8.05 -3.16
C ILE A 43 1.20 8.50 -4.43
N CYS A 44 1.84 7.55 -5.09
CA CYS A 44 2.22 7.64 -6.50
C CYS A 44 1.50 6.52 -7.24
N HIS A 45 0.60 6.83 -8.15
CA HIS A 45 0.01 5.83 -9.04
C HIS A 45 1.07 5.24 -9.98
N VAL A 46 0.92 3.97 -10.30
CA VAL A 46 1.72 3.33 -11.36
C VAL A 46 1.07 3.69 -12.70
N ASP A 47 1.89 4.24 -13.62
CA ASP A 47 1.39 4.63 -14.93
C ASP A 47 0.89 3.39 -15.72
N PRO A 48 -0.41 3.34 -16.10
CA PRO A 48 -0.98 2.22 -16.84
C PRO A 48 -0.33 1.94 -18.19
N ALA A 49 0.34 2.95 -18.77
CA ALA A 49 1.06 2.79 -20.03
C ALA A 49 2.48 2.21 -19.86
N SER A 50 2.97 2.08 -18.64
CA SER A 50 4.35 1.64 -18.35
C SER A 50 4.54 0.12 -18.45
N ASP A 51 5.77 -0.31 -18.72
CA ASP A 51 6.17 -1.71 -18.60
C ASP A 51 6.03 -2.23 -17.17
N ALA A 52 6.30 -1.38 -16.21
CA ALA A 52 6.16 -1.70 -14.79
C ALA A 52 4.72 -2.03 -14.40
N PHE A 53 3.74 -1.31 -14.94
CA PHE A 53 2.32 -1.66 -14.75
C PHE A 53 2.02 -3.06 -15.29
N ARG A 54 2.49 -3.36 -16.50
CA ARG A 54 2.31 -4.70 -17.11
C ARG A 54 2.98 -5.80 -16.28
N ALA A 55 4.17 -5.55 -15.76
CA ALA A 55 4.88 -6.50 -14.91
C ALA A 55 4.14 -6.76 -13.57
N LEU A 56 3.59 -5.71 -12.93
CA LEU A 56 2.78 -5.85 -11.72
C LEU A 56 1.48 -6.62 -11.97
N VAL A 57 0.80 -6.34 -13.09
CA VAL A 57 -0.40 -7.09 -13.50
C VAL A 57 -0.07 -8.55 -13.79
N SER A 58 1.03 -8.83 -14.51
CA SER A 58 1.49 -10.21 -14.74
C SER A 58 1.80 -10.95 -13.43
N ALA A 59 2.44 -10.29 -12.47
CA ALA A 59 2.67 -10.88 -11.15
C ALA A 59 1.36 -11.19 -10.42
N GLN A 60 0.38 -10.27 -10.48
CA GLN A 60 -0.95 -10.50 -9.93
C GLN A 60 -1.68 -11.65 -10.62
N ASP A 61 -1.55 -11.79 -11.95
CA ASP A 61 -2.18 -12.87 -12.71
C ASP A 61 -1.59 -14.25 -12.39
N ILE A 62 -0.28 -14.33 -12.09
CA ILE A 62 0.34 -15.57 -11.57
C ILE A 62 -0.34 -15.96 -10.26
N LEU A 63 -0.57 -15.02 -9.35
CA LEU A 63 -1.22 -15.26 -8.06
C LEU A 63 -2.70 -15.64 -8.23
N LYS A 64 -3.42 -15.00 -9.15
CA LYS A 64 -4.83 -15.32 -9.48
C LYS A 64 -4.99 -16.70 -10.10
N ALA A 65 -3.98 -17.21 -10.79
CA ALA A 65 -4.00 -18.55 -11.38
C ALA A 65 -3.79 -19.67 -10.36
N GLY A 66 -3.37 -19.35 -9.12
CA GLY A 66 -3.15 -20.32 -8.05
C GLY A 66 -4.46 -20.89 -7.50
N SER A 67 -4.38 -22.11 -6.94
CA SER A 67 -5.51 -22.85 -6.35
C SER A 67 -6.17 -22.11 -5.18
N LEU A 68 -5.43 -21.22 -4.50
CA LEU A 68 -5.84 -20.45 -3.32
C LEU A 68 -6.24 -19.01 -3.64
N ALA A 69 -6.46 -18.66 -4.91
CA ALA A 69 -6.85 -17.31 -5.33
C ALA A 69 -8.09 -16.80 -4.59
N SER A 70 -9.05 -17.68 -4.28
CA SER A 70 -10.27 -17.33 -3.52
C SER A 70 -10.04 -16.95 -2.06
N ALA A 71 -8.84 -17.19 -1.52
CA ALA A 71 -8.47 -16.71 -0.19
C ALA A 71 -8.08 -15.22 -0.18
N PHE A 72 -8.07 -14.57 -1.35
CA PHE A 72 -7.67 -13.17 -1.51
C PHE A 72 -8.72 -12.39 -2.29
N THR A 73 -8.79 -11.08 -2.04
CA THR A 73 -9.41 -10.11 -2.96
C THR A 73 -8.31 -9.32 -3.63
N PHE A 74 -8.29 -9.36 -4.98
CA PHE A 74 -7.25 -8.71 -5.77
C PHE A 74 -7.62 -7.26 -6.07
N MET A 75 -6.64 -6.37 -5.97
CA MET A 75 -6.83 -4.97 -6.28
C MET A 75 -7.10 -4.76 -7.78
N PRO A 76 -8.02 -3.84 -8.16
CA PRO A 76 -8.16 -3.41 -9.53
C PRO A 76 -6.82 -2.88 -10.06
N ALA A 77 -6.49 -3.22 -11.31
CA ALA A 77 -5.19 -2.85 -11.89
C ALA A 77 -4.99 -1.31 -11.93
N ASP A 78 -6.05 -0.56 -12.20
CA ASP A 78 -6.05 0.91 -12.23
C ASP A 78 -5.90 1.57 -10.85
N SER A 79 -6.01 0.79 -9.77
CA SER A 79 -5.76 1.25 -8.40
C SER A 79 -4.32 0.98 -7.92
N LEU A 80 -3.45 0.36 -8.73
CA LEU A 80 -2.08 0.05 -8.33
C LEU A 80 -1.26 1.33 -8.08
N HIS A 81 -0.73 1.44 -6.87
CA HIS A 81 0.04 2.59 -6.42
C HIS A 81 1.06 2.21 -5.35
N MET A 82 2.03 3.07 -5.12
CA MET A 82 2.89 3.02 -3.94
C MET A 82 2.52 4.16 -2.98
N THR A 83 2.20 3.85 -1.74
CA THR A 83 1.94 4.86 -0.72
C THR A 83 3.24 5.48 -0.24
N LEU A 84 3.32 6.81 -0.29
CA LEU A 84 4.40 7.59 0.30
C LEU A 84 4.16 7.85 1.78
N PHE A 85 2.93 8.28 2.12
CA PHE A 85 2.54 8.52 3.50
C PHE A 85 1.05 8.23 3.68
N GLU A 86 0.74 7.35 4.63
CA GLU A 86 -0.65 7.05 4.96
C GLU A 86 -1.27 8.25 5.70
N GLY A 87 -2.34 8.77 5.14
CA GLY A 87 -3.13 9.82 5.78
C GLY A 87 -4.07 9.25 6.85
N VAL A 88 -5.32 9.63 6.79
CA VAL A 88 -6.35 9.16 7.74
C VAL A 88 -7.32 8.19 7.08
N ILE A 89 -7.89 7.32 7.90
CA ILE A 89 -8.98 6.43 7.51
C ILE A 89 -10.02 6.42 8.62
N ASP A 90 -11.30 6.41 8.27
CA ASP A 90 -12.41 6.66 9.20
C ASP A 90 -12.49 5.69 10.38
N TYR A 91 -12.21 4.42 10.16
CA TYR A 91 -12.25 3.40 11.21
C TYR A 91 -11.06 3.43 12.19
N ALA A 92 -10.03 4.23 11.93
CA ALA A 92 -8.80 4.28 12.74
C ALA A 92 -8.59 5.67 13.38
N ARG A 93 -9.61 6.19 14.07
CA ARG A 93 -9.59 7.50 14.72
C ARG A 93 -8.96 7.42 16.11
N THR A 94 -7.63 7.32 16.15
CA THR A 94 -6.84 7.34 17.38
C THR A 94 -5.86 8.52 17.36
N ALA A 95 -5.42 8.99 18.53
CA ALA A 95 -4.55 10.16 18.61
C ALA A 95 -3.21 10.00 17.86
N ASP A 96 -2.74 8.78 17.71
CA ASP A 96 -1.52 8.42 16.99
C ASP A 96 -1.71 8.16 15.49
N ARG A 97 -2.97 8.21 15.01
CA ARG A 97 -3.36 7.99 13.60
C ARG A 97 -4.22 9.12 13.05
N TRP A 98 -4.26 10.24 13.76
CA TRP A 98 -5.02 11.43 13.40
C TRP A 98 -4.14 12.68 13.51
N PRO A 99 -4.33 13.71 12.65
CA PRO A 99 -3.58 14.96 12.75
C PRO A 99 -3.71 15.58 14.14
N ALA A 100 -2.58 15.84 14.82
CA ALA A 100 -2.58 16.24 16.23
C ALA A 100 -3.31 17.56 16.52
N HIS A 101 -3.46 18.43 15.51
CA HIS A 101 -4.17 19.71 15.60
C HIS A 101 -5.68 19.61 15.33
N LEU A 102 -6.17 18.47 14.84
CA LEU A 102 -7.57 18.24 14.57
C LEU A 102 -8.25 17.42 15.67
N PRO A 103 -9.48 17.75 16.06
CA PRO A 103 -10.23 16.91 16.98
C PRO A 103 -10.57 15.57 16.33
N LEU A 104 -10.51 14.47 17.10
CA LEU A 104 -10.84 13.11 16.61
C LEU A 104 -12.25 13.00 16.00
N LYS A 105 -13.17 13.90 16.39
CA LYS A 105 -14.54 13.98 15.85
C LYS A 105 -14.65 14.76 14.53
N ALA A 106 -13.55 15.36 14.02
CA ALA A 106 -13.57 16.03 12.73
C ALA A 106 -13.98 15.04 11.64
N THR A 107 -14.77 15.47 10.66
CA THR A 107 -15.17 14.61 9.54
C THR A 107 -13.96 14.30 8.64
N ILE A 108 -14.06 13.23 7.86
CA ILE A 108 -13.03 12.92 6.83
C ILE A 108 -12.91 14.11 5.85
N ALA A 109 -14.02 14.75 5.46
CA ALA A 109 -14.00 15.93 4.60
C ALA A 109 -13.18 17.07 5.22
N GLN A 110 -13.40 17.39 6.50
CA GLN A 110 -12.64 18.42 7.22
C GLN A 110 -11.15 18.09 7.30
N ALA A 111 -10.81 16.84 7.61
CA ALA A 111 -9.42 16.37 7.66
C ALA A 111 -8.76 16.42 6.27
N THR A 112 -9.52 16.13 5.23
CA THR A 112 -9.05 16.17 3.84
C THR A 112 -8.81 17.61 3.36
N GLU A 113 -9.73 18.53 3.66
CA GLU A 113 -9.61 19.97 3.34
C GLU A 113 -8.39 20.58 4.06
N ASP A 114 -8.17 20.25 5.33
CA ASP A 114 -7.00 20.66 6.09
C ASP A 114 -5.71 20.12 5.45
N ALA A 115 -5.67 18.83 5.11
CA ALA A 115 -4.52 18.22 4.43
C ALA A 115 -4.22 18.92 3.09
N ALA A 116 -5.24 19.17 2.28
CA ALA A 116 -5.08 19.87 1.01
C ALA A 116 -4.55 21.31 1.19
N ALA A 117 -5.05 22.03 2.22
CA ALA A 117 -4.59 23.37 2.52
C ALA A 117 -3.13 23.42 2.97
N ARG A 118 -2.71 22.46 3.82
CA ARG A 118 -1.31 22.33 4.31
C ARG A 118 -0.33 21.91 3.23
N LEU A 119 -0.74 21.01 2.35
CA LEU A 119 0.09 20.52 1.27
C LEU A 119 0.11 21.43 0.05
N LYS A 120 -0.70 22.49 0.04
CA LYS A 120 -0.72 23.48 -1.04
C LYS A 120 0.62 24.22 -1.10
N GLY A 121 1.32 24.08 -2.25
CA GLY A 121 2.67 24.63 -2.42
C GLY A 121 3.78 23.78 -1.82
N HIS A 122 3.46 22.61 -1.23
CA HIS A 122 4.46 21.65 -0.81
C HIS A 122 5.07 20.97 -2.04
N CYS A 123 6.35 21.23 -2.27
CA CYS A 123 7.05 20.67 -3.42
C CYS A 123 7.64 19.30 -3.08
N CYS A 124 6.94 18.25 -3.48
CA CYS A 124 7.54 16.93 -3.55
C CYS A 124 8.30 16.74 -4.86
N GLN A 125 9.27 15.83 -4.84
CA GLN A 125 9.95 15.45 -6.06
C GLN A 125 8.96 14.91 -7.10
N GLN A 126 9.18 15.27 -8.37
CA GLN A 126 8.30 14.87 -9.46
C GLN A 126 8.40 13.40 -9.84
N LYS A 127 9.50 12.71 -9.53
CA LYS A 127 9.73 11.31 -9.88
C LYS A 127 10.60 10.63 -8.83
N PHE A 128 10.26 9.39 -8.51
CA PHE A 128 11.04 8.51 -7.65
C PHE A 128 11.42 7.26 -8.42
N LYS A 129 12.68 6.88 -8.32
CA LYS A 129 13.15 5.60 -8.86
C LYS A 129 13.16 4.57 -7.76
N VAL A 130 12.39 3.51 -7.95
CA VAL A 130 12.24 2.42 -6.99
C VAL A 130 12.47 1.08 -7.67
N ARG A 131 12.78 0.07 -6.89
CA ARG A 131 12.91 -1.31 -7.35
C ARG A 131 12.11 -2.25 -6.48
N PRO A 132 11.53 -3.31 -7.05
CA PRO A 132 10.92 -4.37 -6.25
C PRO A 132 12.02 -5.14 -5.49
N ILE A 133 11.69 -5.61 -4.30
CA ILE A 133 12.59 -6.40 -3.46
C ILE A 133 12.06 -7.81 -3.20
N GLN A 134 10.74 -7.97 -3.18
CA GLN A 134 10.08 -9.25 -2.93
C GLN A 134 8.59 -9.19 -3.27
N VAL A 135 7.96 -10.35 -3.39
CA VAL A 135 6.50 -10.50 -3.26
C VAL A 135 6.24 -11.17 -1.93
N PHE A 136 5.66 -10.45 -0.98
CA PHE A 136 5.40 -10.95 0.37
C PHE A 136 4.02 -11.59 0.43
N GLY A 137 3.97 -12.88 0.78
CA GLY A 137 2.74 -13.62 1.06
C GLY A 137 1.69 -13.60 -0.06
N GLY A 138 2.11 -13.42 -1.32
CA GLY A 138 1.20 -13.38 -2.47
C GLY A 138 0.36 -12.11 -2.62
N PHE A 139 0.52 -11.12 -1.77
CA PHE A 139 -0.37 -9.96 -1.79
C PHE A 139 0.32 -8.59 -1.82
N THR A 140 1.62 -8.51 -1.53
CA THR A 140 2.34 -7.24 -1.47
C THR A 140 3.69 -7.33 -2.18
N VAL A 141 3.94 -6.40 -3.11
CA VAL A 141 5.27 -6.18 -3.67
C VAL A 141 6.01 -5.19 -2.79
N GLY A 142 7.01 -5.65 -2.05
CA GLY A 142 7.90 -4.79 -1.29
C GLY A 142 8.77 -3.95 -2.24
N MET A 143 8.89 -2.67 -1.95
CA MET A 143 9.63 -1.69 -2.76
C MET A 143 10.71 -1.01 -1.94
N ALA A 144 11.80 -0.64 -2.60
CA ALA A 144 12.86 0.20 -2.02
C ALA A 144 13.31 1.23 -3.04
N GLY A 145 13.99 2.27 -2.60
CA GLY A 145 14.67 3.17 -3.53
C GLY A 145 15.64 2.40 -4.44
N ALA A 146 15.68 2.73 -5.73
CA ALA A 146 16.58 2.06 -6.69
C ALA A 146 18.07 2.20 -6.29
N THR A 147 18.39 3.29 -5.60
CA THR A 147 19.70 3.57 -5.00
C THR A 147 19.52 4.05 -3.57
N LYS A 148 20.64 4.10 -2.79
CA LYS A 148 20.59 4.71 -1.45
C LYS A 148 20.07 6.15 -1.51
N GLN A 149 20.47 6.94 -2.49
CA GLN A 149 20.02 8.31 -2.66
C GLN A 149 18.50 8.38 -2.90
N GLU A 150 17.93 7.49 -3.70
CA GLU A 150 16.47 7.43 -3.91
C GLU A 150 15.73 6.99 -2.64
N GLU A 151 16.28 6.03 -1.88
CA GLU A 151 15.71 5.64 -0.58
C GLU A 151 15.72 6.83 0.40
N ASP A 152 16.84 7.54 0.52
CA ASP A 152 16.95 8.72 1.39
C ASP A 152 15.92 9.80 0.96
N ARG A 153 15.71 10.00 -0.33
CA ARG A 153 14.70 10.95 -0.87
C ARG A 153 13.27 10.54 -0.53
N LEU A 154 12.94 9.27 -0.64
CA LEU A 154 11.63 8.73 -0.24
C LEU A 154 11.39 8.98 1.26
N ARG A 155 12.39 8.68 2.11
CA ARG A 155 12.31 8.90 3.56
C ARG A 155 12.18 10.38 3.91
N LEU A 156 12.95 11.26 3.27
CA LEU A 156 12.85 12.71 3.46
C LEU A 156 11.48 13.24 3.06
N THR A 157 10.93 12.78 1.93
CA THR A 157 9.57 13.15 1.50
C THR A 157 8.53 12.69 2.53
N ARG A 158 8.66 11.44 3.01
CA ARG A 158 7.75 10.89 4.03
C ARG A 158 7.83 11.71 5.34
N ASN A 159 9.04 12.11 5.77
CA ASN A 159 9.23 12.97 6.94
C ASN A 159 8.56 14.34 6.77
N ALA A 160 8.76 14.97 5.61
CA ALA A 160 8.12 16.25 5.30
C ALA A 160 6.59 16.15 5.33
N LEU A 161 6.01 15.10 4.74
CA LEU A 161 4.56 14.86 4.77
C LEU A 161 4.03 14.64 6.19
N ARG A 162 4.76 13.91 7.05
CA ARG A 162 4.44 13.75 8.48
C ARG A 162 4.35 15.10 9.18
N ASP A 163 5.35 15.94 8.96
CA ASP A 163 5.48 17.23 9.67
C ASP A 163 4.44 18.23 9.16
N GLU A 164 4.24 18.34 7.85
CA GLU A 164 3.22 19.21 7.24
C GLU A 164 1.80 18.79 7.65
N LEU A 165 1.49 17.51 7.63
CA LEU A 165 0.19 16.99 8.03
C LEU A 165 0.02 16.93 9.56
N ASN A 166 1.09 17.16 10.33
CA ASN A 166 1.13 17.01 11.79
C ASN A 166 0.50 15.67 12.25
N LEU A 167 0.90 14.58 11.55
CA LEU A 167 0.39 13.23 11.75
C LEU A 167 1.55 12.29 12.08
N HIS A 168 1.82 12.11 13.36
CA HIS A 168 2.99 11.39 13.89
C HIS A 168 2.63 9.94 14.22
N ARG A 169 2.72 9.06 13.23
CA ARG A 169 2.41 7.63 13.38
C ARG A 169 3.54 6.88 14.09
N PRO A 170 3.24 5.95 14.99
CA PRO A 170 4.25 5.20 15.75
C PRO A 170 5.10 4.27 14.87
N ASP A 171 4.56 3.84 13.73
CA ASP A 171 5.19 2.96 12.74
C ASP A 171 5.93 3.73 11.62
N HIS A 172 6.10 5.06 11.76
CA HIS A 172 6.64 5.94 10.72
C HIS A 172 8.00 5.50 10.20
N ASP A 173 8.95 5.27 11.09
CA ASP A 173 10.34 4.95 10.73
C ASP A 173 10.51 3.50 10.26
N ALA A 174 9.63 2.61 10.70
CA ALA A 174 9.61 1.20 10.32
C ALA A 174 8.84 0.92 9.02
N TYR A 175 8.23 1.95 8.41
CA TYR A 175 7.38 1.78 7.25
C TYR A 175 8.13 1.16 6.07
N GLN A 176 7.54 0.11 5.48
CA GLN A 176 8.04 -0.57 4.29
C GLN A 176 7.24 -0.10 3.07
N PHE A 177 7.93 0.54 2.10
CA PHE A 177 7.28 0.92 0.84
C PHE A 177 6.81 -0.32 0.10
N HIS A 178 5.62 -0.26 -0.47
CA HIS A 178 5.05 -1.40 -1.17
C HIS A 178 3.96 -1.01 -2.17
N VAL A 179 3.68 -1.94 -3.09
CA VAL A 179 2.48 -1.94 -3.93
C VAL A 179 1.61 -3.12 -3.50
N THR A 180 0.37 -2.86 -3.14
CA THR A 180 -0.58 -3.90 -2.72
C THR A 180 -1.21 -4.54 -3.96
N LEU A 181 -1.08 -5.85 -4.11
CA LEU A 181 -1.71 -6.63 -5.18
C LEU A 181 -3.06 -7.22 -4.77
N ALA A 182 -3.18 -7.59 -3.48
CA ALA A 182 -4.38 -8.24 -2.95
C ALA A 182 -4.48 -8.04 -1.43
N TYR A 183 -5.61 -8.41 -0.85
CA TYR A 183 -5.81 -8.55 0.60
C TYR A 183 -6.25 -9.97 0.93
N LEU A 184 -5.72 -10.52 2.03
CA LEU A 184 -6.12 -11.83 2.55
C LEU A 184 -7.52 -11.74 3.18
N LEU A 185 -8.39 -12.70 2.83
CA LEU A 185 -9.78 -12.75 3.31
C LEU A 185 -10.00 -13.77 4.43
N ARG A 186 -9.17 -14.82 4.51
CA ARG A 186 -9.21 -15.82 5.58
C ARG A 186 -7.82 -16.26 5.97
N TRP A 187 -7.67 -16.72 7.20
CA TRP A 187 -6.43 -17.37 7.59
C TRP A 187 -6.24 -18.68 6.82
N LEU A 188 -4.99 -18.96 6.44
CA LEU A 188 -4.59 -20.16 5.75
C LEU A 188 -4.10 -21.21 6.75
N SER A 189 -4.21 -22.49 6.39
CA SER A 189 -3.41 -23.54 7.03
C SER A 189 -1.93 -23.34 6.71
N ARG A 190 -1.05 -24.04 7.44
CA ARG A 190 0.39 -23.94 7.19
C ARG A 190 0.77 -24.45 5.78
N ASP A 191 0.11 -25.51 5.32
CA ASP A 191 0.37 -26.09 3.99
C ASP A 191 -0.11 -25.13 2.89
N GLU A 192 -1.32 -24.53 3.03
CA GLU A 192 -1.80 -23.48 2.12
C GLU A 192 -0.86 -22.26 2.11
N ALA A 193 -0.38 -21.83 3.28
CA ALA A 193 0.57 -20.73 3.37
C ALA A 193 1.89 -21.05 2.63
N GLN A 194 2.40 -22.29 2.74
CA GLN A 194 3.59 -22.73 2.03
C GLN A 194 3.37 -22.69 0.50
N GLU A 195 2.22 -23.13 0.02
CA GLU A 195 1.85 -23.04 -1.41
C GLU A 195 1.85 -21.59 -1.91
N ILE A 196 1.30 -20.66 -1.13
CA ILE A 196 1.33 -19.23 -1.46
C ILE A 196 2.77 -18.68 -1.48
N ILE A 197 3.66 -19.14 -0.60
CA ILE A 197 5.06 -18.73 -0.62
C ILE A 197 5.76 -19.17 -1.92
N GLU A 198 5.55 -20.40 -2.35
CA GLU A 198 6.13 -20.91 -3.61
C GLU A 198 5.62 -20.12 -4.82
N LEU A 199 4.32 -19.81 -4.82
CA LEU A 199 3.71 -18.98 -5.85
C LEU A 199 4.24 -17.54 -5.82
N SER A 200 4.45 -16.97 -4.62
CA SER A 200 5.06 -15.66 -4.41
C SER A 200 6.49 -15.60 -4.95
N HIS A 201 7.29 -16.65 -4.75
CA HIS A 201 8.64 -16.73 -5.33
C HIS A 201 8.60 -16.76 -6.86
N THR A 202 7.62 -17.46 -7.44
CA THR A 202 7.42 -17.51 -8.90
C THR A 202 7.04 -16.12 -9.42
N ALA A 203 6.09 -15.45 -8.79
CA ALA A 203 5.68 -14.08 -9.15
C ALA A 203 6.83 -13.08 -8.97
N ALA A 204 7.60 -13.18 -7.87
CA ALA A 204 8.75 -12.33 -7.60
C ALA A 204 9.85 -12.51 -8.67
N LYS A 205 10.14 -13.74 -9.07
CA LYS A 205 11.14 -14.03 -10.11
C LYS A 205 10.75 -13.40 -11.46
N ALA A 206 9.49 -13.56 -11.86
CA ALA A 206 8.97 -12.94 -13.08
C ALA A 206 9.03 -11.41 -13.00
N LEU A 207 8.52 -10.84 -11.90
CA LEU A 207 8.49 -9.41 -11.67
C LEU A 207 9.90 -8.78 -11.71
N LEU A 208 10.88 -9.38 -11.04
CA LEU A 208 12.26 -8.88 -11.00
C LEU A 208 12.96 -8.96 -12.37
N ALA A 209 12.59 -9.92 -13.21
CA ALA A 209 13.10 -10.03 -14.55
C ALA A 209 12.53 -8.94 -15.48
N ASP A 210 11.22 -8.67 -15.36
CA ASP A 210 10.50 -7.75 -16.24
C ASP A 210 10.55 -6.29 -15.76
N MET A 211 10.70 -6.07 -14.44
CA MET A 211 10.74 -4.77 -13.79
C MET A 211 11.89 -4.68 -12.77
N PRO A 212 13.15 -4.57 -13.24
CA PRO A 212 14.28 -4.38 -12.31
C PRO A 212 14.22 -3.01 -11.61
N GLU A 213 13.61 -2.02 -12.24
CA GLU A 213 13.44 -0.65 -11.72
C GLU A 213 12.13 -0.05 -12.26
N LEU A 214 11.49 0.79 -11.47
CA LEU A 214 10.28 1.53 -11.81
C LEU A 214 10.49 3.01 -11.51
N THR A 215 10.09 3.88 -12.45
CA THR A 215 9.97 5.30 -12.20
C THR A 215 8.52 5.63 -11.87
N LEU A 216 8.28 6.01 -10.61
CA LEU A 216 6.98 6.50 -10.16
C LEU A 216 6.78 7.95 -10.61
N GLY A 217 5.51 8.28 -10.90
CA GLY A 217 5.07 9.65 -11.16
C GLY A 217 5.14 10.57 -9.94
N PRO A 218 4.63 11.80 -10.07
CA PRO A 218 4.61 12.74 -8.96
C PRO A 218 3.74 12.20 -7.81
N ALA A 219 4.08 12.64 -6.59
CA ALA A 219 3.25 12.37 -5.43
C ALA A 219 1.88 13.07 -5.57
N GLU A 220 0.84 12.40 -5.13
CA GLU A 220 -0.55 12.84 -5.23
C GLU A 220 -1.21 12.79 -3.84
N LEU A 221 -1.95 13.83 -3.47
CA LEU A 221 -2.96 13.74 -2.41
C LEU A 221 -4.21 13.13 -3.03
N CYS A 222 -4.63 11.97 -2.54
CA CYS A 222 -5.81 11.26 -3.01
C CYS A 222 -6.82 11.07 -1.89
N VAL A 223 -8.10 11.09 -2.24
CA VAL A 223 -9.21 10.64 -1.40
C VAL A 223 -9.67 9.27 -1.87
N PHE A 224 -10.26 8.54 -0.96
CA PHE A 224 -10.86 7.24 -1.27
C PHE A 224 -12.08 7.00 -0.40
N GLU A 225 -13.07 6.32 -0.97
CA GLU A 225 -14.25 5.80 -0.28
C GLU A 225 -14.09 4.32 0.05
N THR A 226 -13.37 3.60 -0.81
CA THR A 226 -13.01 2.19 -0.65
C THR A 226 -11.57 1.98 -1.09
N MET A 227 -11.02 0.77 -0.85
CA MET A 227 -9.66 0.45 -1.29
C MET A 227 -9.54 0.24 -2.81
N HIS A 228 -10.63 0.22 -3.55
CA HIS A 228 -10.60 -0.05 -5.00
C HIS A 228 -10.30 1.19 -5.84
N ARG A 229 -10.45 2.40 -5.29
CA ARG A 229 -10.27 3.64 -6.06
C ARG A 229 -9.70 4.76 -5.21
N PHE A 230 -8.65 5.40 -5.72
CA PHE A 230 -8.00 6.54 -5.13
C PHE A 230 -8.12 7.72 -6.09
N GLU A 231 -8.94 8.70 -5.73
CA GLU A 231 -9.21 9.87 -6.57
C GLU A 231 -8.23 10.99 -6.23
N ARG A 232 -7.46 11.42 -7.23
CA ARG A 232 -6.50 12.50 -7.05
C ARG A 232 -7.21 13.84 -6.84
N MET A 233 -6.93 14.48 -5.73
CA MET A 233 -7.31 15.86 -5.46
C MET A 233 -6.30 16.85 -6.04
N MET A 234 -5.01 16.58 -5.84
CA MET A 234 -3.94 17.44 -6.31
C MET A 234 -2.61 16.68 -6.44
N TYR A 235 -1.75 17.17 -7.30
CA TYR A 235 -0.33 16.78 -7.30
C TYR A 235 0.42 17.59 -6.24
N LEU A 236 1.44 16.96 -5.62
CA LEU A 236 2.35 17.59 -4.68
C LEU A 236 3.62 18.06 -5.42
N ASN A 237 3.44 18.74 -6.53
CA ASN A 237 4.50 19.36 -7.33
C ASN A 237 4.07 20.79 -7.66
N ASN A 238 5.02 21.70 -7.64
CA ASN A 238 4.85 23.04 -8.22
C ASN A 238 5.22 23.01 -9.70
#